data_8fdcfd4c17dabb0eb3bf770ec18ff88f
#
_entry.id   8fdcfd4c17dabb0eb3bf770ec18ff88f
#
_cell.length_a   1.000
_cell.length_b   1.000
_cell.length_c   1.000
_cell.angle_alpha   90.00
_cell.angle_beta   90.00
_cell.angle_gamma   90.00
#
_symmetry.space_group_name_H-M   'P 1'
#
loop_
_entity.id
_entity.type
_entity.pdbx_description
1 polymer ?
#
loop_
_entity_poly.entity_id
_entity_poly.type
_entity_poly.pdbx_seq_one_letter_code
_entity_poly.pdbx_strand_id
1 'polypeptide(L)'
;MTFTPRASIARTSFYSVFYAANALLATLGEARSKHSGVISVFRQRFIKTGELPAELSEIYGDLLNSRQSGDYDLNTRVEKETARELLEKARRFVNEVEQWLRHNQWL
;
A
#
# COMPACT_ATOMS: atom_id res chain seq x y z
N MET A 1 10.23 5.53 -22.20
CA MET A 1 9.37 4.39 -21.86
C MET A 1 7.95 4.87 -21.64
N THR A 2 7.00 4.23 -22.26
CA THR A 2 5.59 4.62 -22.14
C THR A 2 4.89 3.66 -21.18
N PHE A 3 4.21 4.21 -20.18
CA PHE A 3 3.41 3.42 -19.26
C PHE A 3 1.96 3.37 -19.72
N THR A 4 1.34 2.19 -19.67
CA THR A 4 -0.09 2.10 -19.87
C THR A 4 -0.82 2.74 -18.70
N PRO A 5 -2.07 3.22 -18.87
CA PRO A 5 -2.83 3.73 -17.73
C PRO A 5 -2.97 2.71 -16.61
N ARG A 6 -3.11 1.44 -16.93
CA ARG A 6 -3.25 0.38 -15.92
C ARG A 6 -1.97 0.16 -15.13
N ALA A 7 -0.82 0.17 -15.81
CA ALA A 7 0.46 0.07 -15.13
C ALA A 7 0.70 1.28 -14.24
N SER A 8 0.28 2.46 -14.69
CA SER A 8 0.37 3.67 -13.88
C SER A 8 -0.52 3.61 -12.64
N ILE A 9 -1.73 3.04 -12.77
CA ILE A 9 -2.64 2.85 -11.63
C ILE A 9 -2.01 1.90 -10.62
N ALA A 10 -1.45 0.78 -11.07
CA ALA A 10 -0.82 -0.18 -10.19
C ALA A 10 0.35 0.46 -9.44
N ARG A 11 1.19 1.22 -10.12
CA ARG A 11 2.31 1.90 -9.52
C ARG A 11 1.86 2.95 -8.50
N THR A 12 0.88 3.78 -8.87
CA THR A 12 0.34 4.81 -7.99
C THR A 12 -0.29 4.17 -6.76
N SER A 13 -1.02 3.07 -6.94
CA SER A 13 -1.63 2.35 -5.83
C SER A 13 -0.58 1.83 -4.86
N PHE A 14 0.50 1.24 -5.37
CA PHE A 14 1.60 0.77 -4.52
C PHE A 14 2.22 1.92 -3.74
N TYR A 15 2.58 3.02 -4.41
CA TYR A 15 3.22 4.14 -3.73
C TYR A 15 2.31 4.84 -2.75
N SER A 16 1.01 4.90 -3.01
CA SER A 16 0.04 5.44 -2.05
C SER A 16 0.09 4.66 -0.75
N VAL A 17 0.09 3.33 -0.83
CA VAL A 17 0.17 2.46 0.34
C VAL A 17 1.53 2.58 1.02
N PHE A 18 2.60 2.61 0.25
CA PHE A 18 3.95 2.76 0.78
C PHE A 18 4.09 4.06 1.58
N TYR A 19 3.65 5.18 0.99
CA TYR A 19 3.75 6.46 1.67
C TYR A 19 2.82 6.56 2.88
N ALA A 20 1.62 5.97 2.79
CA ALA A 20 0.71 5.94 3.93
C ALA A 20 1.30 5.15 5.09
N ALA A 21 1.85 3.96 4.82
CA ALA A 21 2.49 3.16 5.85
C ALA A 21 3.68 3.90 6.46
N ASN A 22 4.49 4.55 5.62
CA ASN A 22 5.65 5.28 6.12
C ASN A 22 5.24 6.50 6.95
N ALA A 23 4.10 7.12 6.65
CA ALA A 23 3.57 8.18 7.49
C ALA A 23 3.26 7.67 8.91
N LEU A 24 2.70 6.46 9.01
CA LEU A 24 2.50 5.83 10.33
C LEU A 24 3.82 5.60 11.04
N LEU A 25 4.82 5.11 10.34
CA LEU A 25 6.14 4.87 10.92
C LEU A 25 6.77 6.18 11.39
N ALA A 26 6.55 7.26 10.66
CA ALA A 26 7.05 8.58 11.03
C ALA A 26 6.49 9.05 12.37
N THR A 27 5.26 8.67 12.72
CA THR A 27 4.69 9.01 14.04
C THR A 27 5.48 8.36 15.18
N LEU A 28 6.21 7.30 14.89
CA LEU A 28 7.04 6.58 15.87
C LEU A 28 8.53 6.91 15.71
N GLY A 29 8.88 7.79 14.78
CA GLY A 29 10.28 8.08 14.47
C GLY A 29 10.98 6.94 13.73
N GLU A 30 10.23 6.06 13.06
CA GLU A 30 10.78 4.85 12.43
C GLU A 30 10.58 4.81 10.91
N ALA A 31 10.41 5.95 10.26
CA ALA A 31 10.27 5.98 8.79
C ALA A 31 11.49 5.34 8.10
N ARG A 32 11.25 4.68 6.99
CA ARG A 32 12.28 3.97 6.22
C ARG A 32 12.24 4.40 4.75
N SER A 33 13.38 4.35 4.09
CA SER A 33 13.47 4.68 2.66
C SER A 33 13.17 3.48 1.75
N LYS A 34 13.35 2.26 2.24
CA LYS A 34 13.12 1.04 1.46
C LYS A 34 11.81 0.39 1.82
N HIS A 35 11.02 -0.02 0.81
CA HIS A 35 9.71 -0.60 1.07
C HIS A 35 9.78 -1.92 1.84
N SER A 36 10.85 -2.70 1.70
CA SER A 36 11.01 -3.91 2.51
C SER A 36 11.14 -3.58 4.00
N GLY A 37 11.80 -2.48 4.33
CA GLY A 37 11.90 -2.02 5.71
C GLY A 37 10.58 -1.48 6.22
N VAL A 38 9.85 -0.75 5.38
CA VAL A 38 8.56 -0.18 5.76
C VAL A 38 7.55 -1.28 6.08
N ILE A 39 7.41 -2.28 5.22
CA ILE A 39 6.43 -3.34 5.45
C ILE A 39 6.74 -4.14 6.72
N SER A 40 8.02 -4.38 6.98
CA SER A 40 8.46 -5.12 8.16
C SER A 40 8.08 -4.38 9.45
N VAL A 41 8.43 -3.10 9.54
CA VAL A 41 8.13 -2.29 10.73
C VAL A 41 6.63 -2.07 10.86
N PHE A 42 5.93 -1.82 9.75
CA PHE A 42 4.49 -1.67 9.74
C PHE A 42 3.79 -2.90 10.34
N ARG A 43 4.18 -4.10 9.90
CA ARG A 43 3.61 -5.34 10.43
C ARG A 43 3.89 -5.50 11.92
N GLN A 44 5.10 -5.19 12.33
CA GLN A 44 5.51 -5.35 13.72
C GLN A 44 4.79 -4.37 14.65
N ARG A 45 4.67 -3.12 14.24
CA ARG A 45 4.17 -2.05 15.11
C ARG A 45 2.67 -1.82 15.06
N PHE A 46 2.04 -2.16 13.94
CA PHE A 46 0.62 -1.83 13.73
C PHE A 46 -0.26 -3.05 13.55
N ILE A 47 0.25 -4.12 12.96
CA ILE A 47 -0.55 -5.32 12.68
C ILE A 47 -0.48 -6.29 13.86
N LYS A 48 0.72 -6.64 14.29
CA LYS A 48 0.89 -7.58 15.42
C LYS A 48 0.30 -7.04 16.72
N THR A 49 0.32 -5.74 16.89
CA THR A 49 -0.23 -5.09 18.09
C THR A 49 -1.74 -4.94 18.06
N GLY A 50 -2.37 -5.19 16.90
CA GLY A 50 -3.81 -5.00 16.74
C GLY A 50 -4.24 -3.56 16.53
N GLU A 51 -3.30 -2.62 16.36
CA GLU A 51 -3.62 -1.22 16.11
C GLU A 51 -4.40 -1.03 14.81
N LEU A 52 -4.06 -1.82 13.79
CA LEU A 52 -4.73 -1.80 12.50
C LEU A 52 -5.14 -3.21 12.09
N PRO A 53 -6.18 -3.35 11.23
CA PRO A 53 -6.63 -4.66 10.79
C PRO A 53 -5.55 -5.44 10.04
N ALA A 54 -5.49 -6.75 10.27
CA ALA A 54 -4.53 -7.63 9.60
C ALA A 54 -4.68 -7.59 8.07
N GLU A 55 -5.87 -7.30 7.58
CA GLU A 55 -6.15 -7.16 6.15
C GLU A 55 -5.23 -6.13 5.48
N LEU A 56 -4.82 -5.08 6.19
CA LEU A 56 -3.92 -4.08 5.64
C LEU A 56 -2.54 -4.66 5.29
N SER A 57 -2.07 -5.63 6.08
CA SER A 57 -0.82 -6.32 5.78
C SER A 57 -0.95 -7.13 4.48
N GLU A 58 -2.08 -7.77 4.27
CA GLU A 58 -2.35 -8.53 3.05
C GLU A 58 -2.41 -7.59 1.83
N ILE A 59 -3.10 -6.46 1.98
CA ILE A 59 -3.17 -5.44 0.93
C ILE A 59 -1.77 -4.98 0.53
N TYR A 60 -0.94 -4.65 1.50
CA TYR A 60 0.42 -4.20 1.24
C TYR A 60 1.20 -5.27 0.47
N GLY A 61 1.10 -6.52 0.92
CA GLY A 61 1.77 -7.65 0.25
C GLY A 61 1.30 -7.84 -1.19
N ASP A 62 0.00 -7.75 -1.43
CA ASP A 62 -0.56 -7.88 -2.76
C ASP A 62 -0.06 -6.79 -3.71
N LEU A 63 -0.02 -5.55 -3.22
CA LEU A 63 0.44 -4.42 -4.03
C LEU A 63 1.94 -4.52 -4.31
N LEU A 64 2.71 -4.96 -3.33
CA LEU A 64 4.14 -5.16 -3.51
C LEU A 64 4.41 -6.24 -4.55
N ASN A 65 3.71 -7.37 -4.48
CA ASN A 65 3.83 -8.46 -5.43
C ASN A 65 3.45 -8.01 -6.85
N SER A 66 2.36 -7.26 -6.97
CA SER A 66 1.91 -6.74 -8.26
C SER A 66 2.93 -5.80 -8.88
N ARG A 67 3.58 -4.97 -8.06
CA ARG A 67 4.61 -4.06 -8.54
C ARG A 67 5.84 -4.83 -9.03
N GLN A 68 6.22 -5.89 -8.32
CA GLN A 68 7.42 -6.65 -8.64
C GLN A 68 7.25 -7.61 -9.80
N SER A 69 6.03 -8.10 -10.05
CA SER A 69 5.78 -9.08 -11.11
C SER A 69 5.98 -8.52 -12.52
N GLY A 70 5.76 -7.23 -12.71
CA GLY A 70 5.95 -6.58 -14.00
C GLY A 70 5.00 -7.05 -15.09
N ASP A 71 3.90 -7.66 -14.75
CA ASP A 71 3.09 -8.49 -15.63
C ASP A 71 1.81 -7.78 -16.08
N TYR A 72 1.92 -6.51 -16.45
CA TYR A 72 0.74 -5.69 -16.69
C TYR A 72 0.29 -5.62 -18.15
N ASP A 73 1.01 -6.24 -19.07
CA ASP A 73 0.74 -6.12 -20.49
C ASP A 73 0.30 -7.41 -21.17
N LEU A 74 0.15 -8.50 -20.42
CA LEU A 74 -0.10 -9.81 -20.99
C LEU A 74 -1.55 -10.03 -21.43
N ASN A 75 -2.52 -9.40 -20.75
CA ASN A 75 -3.93 -9.55 -21.09
C ASN A 75 -4.69 -8.31 -20.67
N THR A 76 -5.17 -7.56 -21.64
CA THR A 76 -5.81 -6.26 -21.43
C THR A 76 -7.01 -6.33 -20.49
N ARG A 77 -7.81 -7.36 -20.59
CA ARG A 77 -9.01 -7.49 -19.75
C ARG A 77 -8.67 -7.80 -18.30
N VAL A 78 -7.76 -8.75 -18.09
CA VAL A 78 -7.29 -9.11 -16.75
C VAL A 78 -6.60 -7.93 -16.10
N GLU A 79 -5.78 -7.21 -16.86
CA GLU A 79 -5.12 -6.02 -16.36
C GLU A 79 -6.08 -4.96 -15.87
N LYS A 80 -7.18 -4.75 -16.59
CA LYS A 80 -8.18 -3.74 -16.21
C LYS A 80 -8.83 -4.09 -14.88
N GLU A 81 -9.24 -5.33 -14.70
CA GLU A 81 -9.85 -5.79 -13.45
C GLU A 81 -8.85 -5.75 -12.31
N THR A 82 -7.63 -6.19 -12.56
CA THR A 82 -6.55 -6.18 -11.58
C THR A 82 -6.24 -4.75 -11.15
N ALA A 83 -6.14 -3.81 -12.09
CA ALA A 83 -5.86 -2.42 -11.77
C ALA A 83 -6.97 -1.83 -10.90
N ARG A 84 -8.22 -2.15 -11.17
CA ARG A 84 -9.35 -1.69 -10.35
C ARG A 84 -9.26 -2.22 -8.94
N GLU A 85 -8.98 -3.52 -8.80
CA GLU A 85 -8.84 -4.14 -7.49
C GLU A 85 -7.69 -3.54 -6.69
N LEU A 86 -6.55 -3.30 -7.34
CA LEU A 86 -5.40 -2.69 -6.69
C LEU A 86 -5.73 -1.28 -6.20
N LEU A 87 -6.42 -0.52 -7.02
CA LEU A 87 -6.82 0.84 -6.64
C LEU A 87 -7.77 0.83 -5.44
N GLU A 88 -8.73 -0.08 -5.42
CA GLU A 88 -9.66 -0.19 -4.30
C GLU A 88 -8.97 -0.64 -3.02
N LYS A 89 -8.05 -1.59 -3.13
CA LYS A 89 -7.24 -2.01 -1.99
C LYS A 89 -6.41 -0.86 -1.45
N ALA A 90 -5.79 -0.08 -2.33
CA ALA A 90 -5.01 1.08 -1.92
C ALA A 90 -5.89 2.12 -1.22
N ARG A 91 -7.08 2.37 -1.73
CA ARG A 91 -8.02 3.31 -1.09
C ARG A 91 -8.40 2.87 0.30
N ARG A 92 -8.68 1.58 0.47
CA ARG A 92 -9.01 1.04 1.78
C ARG A 92 -7.86 1.21 2.76
N PHE A 93 -6.64 0.88 2.31
CA PHE A 93 -5.45 1.03 3.13
C PHE A 93 -5.25 2.47 3.57
N VAL A 94 -5.25 3.39 2.61
CA VAL A 94 -5.05 4.82 2.90
C VAL A 94 -6.14 5.36 3.82
N ASN A 95 -7.38 4.95 3.61
CA ASN A 95 -8.50 5.36 4.44
C ASN A 95 -8.32 4.93 5.90
N GLU A 96 -7.93 3.69 6.11
CA GLU A 96 -7.69 3.18 7.47
C GLU A 96 -6.53 3.91 8.14
N VAL A 97 -5.46 4.19 7.39
CA VAL A 97 -4.33 4.95 7.91
C VAL A 97 -4.76 6.37 8.28
N GLU A 98 -5.54 7.02 7.42
CA GLU A 98 -6.03 8.36 7.68
C GLU A 98 -6.89 8.39 8.96
N GLN A 99 -7.77 7.42 9.13
CA GLN A 99 -8.60 7.33 10.34
C GLN A 99 -7.75 7.16 11.59
N TRP A 100 -6.73 6.32 11.51
CA TRP A 100 -5.81 6.12 12.64
C TRP A 100 -5.08 7.42 12.98
N LEU A 101 -4.60 8.14 11.95
CA LEU A 101 -3.91 9.40 12.16
C LEU A 101 -4.81 10.45 12.80
N ARG A 102 -6.08 10.52 12.38
CA ARG A 102 -7.07 11.43 12.98
C ARG A 102 -7.36 11.05 14.42
N HIS A 103 -7.59 9.77 14.65
CA HIS A 103 -7.90 9.27 15.99
C HIS A 103 -6.76 9.53 16.97
N ASN A 104 -5.53 9.51 16.50
CA ASN A 104 -4.34 9.75 17.32
C ASN A 104 -3.83 11.20 17.22
N GLN A 105 -4.64 12.09 16.69
CA GLN A 105 -4.43 13.55 16.69
C GLN A 105 -3.23 14.01 15.85
N TRP A 106 -2.90 13.27 14.81
CA TRP A 106 -1.90 13.69 13.82
C TRP A 106 -2.51 14.48 12.67
N LEU A 107 -3.83 14.36 12.49
CA LEU A 107 -4.57 15.11 11.49
C LEU A 107 -5.76 15.81 12.12
#